data_10788f8d43af56746ff5dd0cef15f460
#
_entry.id   10788f8d43af56746ff5dd0cef15f460
#
_cell.length_a   1.000
_cell.length_b   1.000
_cell.length_c   1.000
_cell.angle_alpha   90.00
_cell.angle_beta   90.00
_cell.angle_gamma   90.00
#
_symmetry.space_group_name_H-M   'P 1'
#
loop_
_entity.id
_entity.type
_entity.pdbx_description
1 polymer ?
#
loop_
_entity_poly.entity_id
_entity_poly.type
_entity_poly.pdbx_seq_one_letter_code
_entity_poly.pdbx_strand_id
1 'polypeptide(L)'
;VFHYRGNVTPPKNPSDWALLVTQLAEHWVERYGIKEVSQWPIEVWNEPNLSMFWKGDQAAYLALYEATWQALKAVSPRFHVGGPATAQNAWLPEFDAFCRARHCAPDFLSTHYYPTDAFGEIGADTATQLQHAPPGVMRKRAAEARKIAGDRPLYYTEWNITSSPRDALHDGAFCAALAVKLTMSVDDLVDAWSWWVFSDIFEEDGMPSQPFHGGFGLMNLHGVPKPVFRGFELLQRLGTGRWQVEGSHDTVTCWAGDGEWQGKGRDGSAARPMPSAILWVNVAMPHHAIASESVRLSIPHQGDHRVKAAHATRIDETHANPRAAWQALGSPVYLSPAGVERLQVASQLVDEVHSVVADDAQTWVELVLPPQSLALVRLEWS
;
A
#
# COMPACT_ATOMS: atom_id res chain seq x y z
N VAL A 1 -20.44 10.29 13.66
CA VAL A 1 -21.22 9.22 14.27
C VAL A 1 -22.05 9.77 15.41
N PHE A 2 -21.48 10.41 16.39
CA PHE A 2 -22.23 11.00 17.52
C PHE A 2 -22.33 12.50 17.37
N HIS A 3 -23.54 13.04 17.45
CA HIS A 3 -23.79 14.51 17.34
C HIS A 3 -23.00 15.34 18.37
N TYR A 4 -22.69 14.76 19.52
CA TYR A 4 -21.85 15.38 20.56
C TYR A 4 -20.34 15.19 20.35
N ARG A 5 -19.92 14.51 19.28
CA ARG A 5 -18.51 14.29 18.89
C ARG A 5 -17.63 13.72 20.01
N GLY A 6 -18.17 12.84 20.84
CA GLY A 6 -17.43 12.20 21.93
C GLY A 6 -16.25 11.33 21.43
N ASN A 7 -16.40 10.78 20.23
CA ASN A 7 -15.39 9.93 19.56
C ASN A 7 -14.12 10.68 19.12
N VAL A 8 -14.12 12.01 19.11
CA VAL A 8 -12.98 12.85 18.70
C VAL A 8 -12.56 13.83 19.79
N THR A 9 -13.10 13.69 20.99
CA THR A 9 -12.84 14.60 22.11
C THR A 9 -11.84 13.96 23.09
N PRO A 10 -10.86 14.71 23.60
CA PRO A 10 -9.97 14.22 24.66
C PRO A 10 -10.76 13.68 25.86
N PRO A 11 -10.26 12.66 26.57
CA PRO A 11 -10.89 12.17 27.79
C PRO A 11 -10.93 13.27 28.85
N LYS A 12 -12.03 13.33 29.61
CA LYS A 12 -12.16 14.32 30.71
C LYS A 12 -11.13 14.06 31.82
N ASN A 13 -10.92 12.79 32.13
CA ASN A 13 -9.98 12.36 33.16
C ASN A 13 -8.94 11.43 32.52
N PRO A 14 -7.67 11.81 32.50
CA PRO A 14 -6.60 10.91 32.01
C PRO A 14 -6.51 9.59 32.77
N SER A 15 -6.88 9.56 34.06
CA SER A 15 -6.89 8.32 34.87
C SER A 15 -7.94 7.31 34.39
N ASP A 16 -9.13 7.80 33.97
CA ASP A 16 -10.18 6.90 33.45
C ASP A 16 -9.78 6.31 32.11
N TRP A 17 -9.09 7.11 31.28
CA TRP A 17 -8.51 6.64 30.04
C TRP A 17 -7.43 5.57 30.28
N ALA A 18 -6.49 5.84 31.19
CA ALA A 18 -5.44 4.89 31.55
C ALA A 18 -6.04 3.57 32.09
N LEU A 19 -7.08 3.65 32.94
CA LEU A 19 -7.77 2.47 33.44
C LEU A 19 -8.45 1.67 32.30
N LEU A 20 -9.14 2.34 31.37
CA LEU A 20 -9.74 1.70 30.20
C LEU A 20 -8.69 0.96 29.35
N VAL A 21 -7.57 1.62 29.05
CA VAL A 21 -6.46 1.03 28.28
C VAL A 21 -5.85 -0.18 29.01
N THR A 22 -5.65 -0.08 30.33
CA THR A 22 -5.15 -1.19 31.16
C THR A 22 -6.09 -2.38 31.09
N GLN A 23 -7.38 -2.18 31.36
CA GLN A 23 -8.37 -3.25 31.33
C GLN A 23 -8.50 -3.90 29.94
N LEU A 24 -8.44 -3.10 28.87
CA LEU A 24 -8.44 -3.61 27.50
C LEU A 24 -7.21 -4.49 27.23
N ALA A 25 -6.03 -4.05 27.64
CA ALA A 25 -4.79 -4.78 27.46
C ALA A 25 -4.76 -6.09 28.29
N GLU A 26 -5.25 -6.06 29.52
CA GLU A 26 -5.40 -7.25 30.39
C GLU A 26 -6.38 -8.25 29.75
N HIS A 27 -7.53 -7.76 29.21
CA HIS A 27 -8.49 -8.60 28.51
C HIS A 27 -7.88 -9.27 27.26
N TRP A 28 -7.09 -8.53 26.45
CA TRP A 28 -6.40 -9.13 25.31
C TRP A 28 -5.42 -10.22 25.73
N VAL A 29 -4.65 -9.98 26.81
CA VAL A 29 -3.71 -10.98 27.35
C VAL A 29 -4.45 -12.22 27.88
N GLU A 30 -5.57 -12.03 28.58
CA GLU A 30 -6.41 -13.14 29.06
C GLU A 30 -6.96 -13.97 27.89
N ARG A 31 -7.42 -13.31 26.82
CA ARG A 31 -8.08 -13.97 25.69
C ARG A 31 -7.11 -14.63 24.72
N TYR A 32 -5.99 -13.97 24.38
CA TYR A 32 -5.09 -14.38 23.30
C TYR A 32 -3.71 -14.83 23.82
N GLY A 33 -3.41 -14.55 25.05
CA GLY A 33 -2.11 -14.82 25.66
C GLY A 33 -1.06 -13.75 25.38
N ILE A 34 -0.18 -13.53 26.36
CA ILE A 34 0.88 -12.51 26.29
C ILE A 34 1.83 -12.68 25.09
N LYS A 35 2.07 -13.95 24.66
CA LYS A 35 2.96 -14.25 23.54
C LYS A 35 2.40 -13.69 22.23
N GLU A 36 1.10 -13.78 22.03
CA GLU A 36 0.40 -13.25 20.85
C GLU A 36 0.32 -11.73 20.93
N VAL A 37 -0.26 -11.19 22.00
CA VAL A 37 -0.50 -9.74 22.13
C VAL A 37 0.79 -8.92 22.11
N SER A 38 1.91 -9.49 22.60
CA SER A 38 3.21 -8.81 22.54
C SER A 38 3.79 -8.67 21.12
N GLN A 39 3.17 -9.25 20.11
CA GLN A 39 3.56 -9.08 18.71
C GLN A 39 2.74 -8.01 17.99
N TRP A 40 1.66 -7.52 18.60
CA TRP A 40 0.78 -6.53 17.97
C TRP A 40 1.39 -5.13 18.09
N PRO A 41 1.55 -4.39 16.98
CA PRO A 41 1.80 -2.96 17.05
C PRO A 41 0.54 -2.23 17.49
N ILE A 42 0.60 -1.51 18.62
CA ILE A 42 -0.52 -0.77 19.19
C ILE A 42 -0.29 0.71 18.87
N GLU A 43 -1.07 1.23 17.97
CA GLU A 43 -1.02 2.63 17.55
C GLU A 43 -1.99 3.47 18.37
N VAL A 44 -1.53 4.65 18.79
CA VAL A 44 -2.32 5.53 19.67
C VAL A 44 -3.01 6.61 18.86
N TRP A 45 -4.35 6.48 18.73
CA TRP A 45 -5.23 7.40 18.03
C TRP A 45 -5.12 7.35 16.50
N ASN A 46 -5.87 8.28 15.82
CA ASN A 46 -5.88 8.46 14.37
C ASN A 46 -5.91 9.96 14.04
N GLU A 47 -4.94 10.41 13.25
CA GLU A 47 -4.83 11.78 12.70
C GLU A 47 -5.13 12.91 13.69
N PRO A 48 -4.46 12.94 14.85
CA PRO A 48 -4.73 13.95 15.88
C PRO A 48 -4.38 15.38 15.46
N ASN A 49 -3.71 15.53 14.33
CA ASN A 49 -3.41 16.83 13.72
C ASN A 49 -4.59 17.41 12.91
N LEU A 50 -5.65 16.63 12.67
CA LEU A 50 -6.85 17.05 11.95
C LEU A 50 -8.03 17.25 12.90
N SER A 51 -8.67 18.41 12.82
CA SER A 51 -9.76 18.79 13.72
C SER A 51 -11.02 17.94 13.58
N MET A 52 -11.15 17.16 12.51
CA MET A 52 -12.25 16.21 12.32
C MET A 52 -12.06 14.94 13.15
N PHE A 53 -10.82 14.58 13.48
CA PHE A 53 -10.48 13.39 14.25
C PHE A 53 -10.02 13.68 15.67
N TRP A 54 -9.64 14.95 15.98
CA TRP A 54 -9.19 15.35 17.30
C TRP A 54 -9.61 16.78 17.63
N LYS A 55 -10.30 16.97 18.75
CA LYS A 55 -10.75 18.30 19.24
C LYS A 55 -9.82 18.91 20.28
N GLY A 56 -8.78 18.18 20.69
CA GLY A 56 -7.68 18.74 21.47
C GLY A 56 -6.63 19.42 20.59
N ASP A 57 -5.64 19.98 21.23
CA ASP A 57 -4.40 20.45 20.61
C ASP A 57 -3.32 19.34 20.59
N GLN A 58 -2.15 19.67 20.06
CA GLN A 58 -1.00 18.76 20.04
C GLN A 58 -0.57 18.34 21.45
N ALA A 59 -0.56 19.27 22.41
CA ALA A 59 -0.16 18.98 23.78
C ALA A 59 -1.11 17.97 24.46
N ALA A 60 -2.42 18.11 24.22
CA ALA A 60 -3.42 17.15 24.70
C ALA A 60 -3.24 15.76 24.10
N TYR A 61 -2.88 15.67 22.81
CA TYR A 61 -2.57 14.38 22.18
C TYR A 61 -1.29 13.76 22.76
N LEU A 62 -0.22 14.53 22.92
CA LEU A 62 1.03 14.04 23.48
C LEU A 62 0.84 13.52 24.92
N ALA A 63 0.01 14.19 25.72
CA ALA A 63 -0.37 13.71 27.06
C ALA A 63 -1.19 12.41 27.00
N LEU A 64 -2.11 12.28 26.03
CA LEU A 64 -2.86 11.05 25.80
C LEU A 64 -1.93 9.88 25.43
N TYR A 65 -0.97 10.14 24.52
CA TYR A 65 0.02 9.15 24.14
C TYR A 65 0.83 8.65 25.35
N GLU A 66 1.37 9.60 26.14
CA GLU A 66 2.15 9.26 27.35
C GLU A 66 1.32 8.39 28.32
N ALA A 67 0.09 8.79 28.61
CA ALA A 67 -0.81 8.04 29.49
C ALA A 67 -1.11 6.63 28.96
N THR A 68 -1.34 6.51 27.65
CA THR A 68 -1.57 5.23 26.99
C THR A 68 -0.33 4.35 27.04
N TRP A 69 0.84 4.90 26.71
CA TRP A 69 2.11 4.20 26.75
C TRP A 69 2.41 3.65 28.16
N GLN A 70 2.24 4.49 29.19
CA GLN A 70 2.46 4.10 30.58
C GLN A 70 1.50 2.98 31.00
N ALA A 71 0.22 3.09 30.67
CA ALA A 71 -0.79 2.07 31.00
C ALA A 71 -0.48 0.72 30.32
N LEU A 72 -0.14 0.73 29.04
CA LEU A 72 0.21 -0.48 28.30
C LEU A 72 1.51 -1.12 28.81
N LYS A 73 2.56 -0.31 29.02
CA LYS A 73 3.85 -0.80 29.52
C LYS A 73 3.78 -1.30 30.98
N ALA A 74 2.84 -0.81 31.78
CA ALA A 74 2.58 -1.32 33.13
C ALA A 74 1.97 -2.73 33.10
N VAL A 75 1.10 -3.04 32.11
CA VAL A 75 0.57 -4.40 31.92
C VAL A 75 1.68 -5.33 31.42
N SER A 76 2.44 -4.89 30.41
CA SER A 76 3.60 -5.63 29.94
C SER A 76 4.62 -4.72 29.24
N PRO A 77 5.90 -4.73 29.65
CA PRO A 77 6.95 -4.01 28.93
C PRO A 77 7.20 -4.55 27.51
N ARG A 78 6.65 -5.72 27.18
CA ARG A 78 6.77 -6.37 25.87
C ARG A 78 5.81 -5.83 24.81
N PHE A 79 4.83 -5.02 25.18
CA PHE A 79 3.92 -4.45 24.20
C PHE A 79 4.63 -3.43 23.31
N HIS A 80 4.32 -3.46 22.02
CA HIS A 80 4.83 -2.53 21.03
C HIS A 80 3.85 -1.36 20.89
N VAL A 81 4.24 -0.19 21.37
CA VAL A 81 3.40 1.02 21.39
C VAL A 81 4.03 2.10 20.52
N GLY A 82 3.26 2.66 19.60
CA GLY A 82 3.75 3.69 18.67
C GLY A 82 2.69 4.71 18.30
N GLY A 83 3.07 5.58 17.38
CA GLY A 83 2.34 6.72 16.85
C GLY A 83 3.30 7.64 16.09
N PRO A 84 2.88 8.90 15.80
CA PRO A 84 1.65 9.56 16.21
C PRO A 84 0.44 9.36 15.27
N ALA A 85 0.55 8.56 14.19
CA ALA A 85 -0.51 8.34 13.21
C ALA A 85 -1.09 9.65 12.62
N THR A 86 -0.23 10.61 12.37
CA THR A 86 -0.64 11.93 11.88
C THR A 86 -0.72 11.96 10.37
N ALA A 87 -1.70 12.69 9.82
CA ALA A 87 -1.75 13.00 8.40
C ALA A 87 -0.50 13.77 7.95
N GLN A 88 -0.01 13.49 6.74
CA GLN A 88 1.03 14.28 6.05
C GLN A 88 2.40 14.28 6.73
N ASN A 89 2.76 13.24 7.46
CA ASN A 89 4.00 13.18 8.26
C ASN A 89 4.11 14.33 9.30
N ALA A 90 2.98 14.93 9.68
CA ALA A 90 2.99 16.05 10.62
C ALA A 90 3.41 15.60 12.02
N TRP A 91 3.98 16.51 12.79
CA TRP A 91 4.35 16.34 14.20
C TRP A 91 5.40 15.27 14.50
N LEU A 92 5.97 14.58 13.53
CA LEU A 92 6.95 13.52 13.79
C LEU A 92 8.16 14.01 14.62
N PRO A 93 8.79 15.16 14.31
CA PRO A 93 9.90 15.66 15.11
C PRO A 93 9.50 16.03 16.53
N GLU A 94 8.36 16.71 16.70
CA GLU A 94 7.85 17.17 18.00
C GLU A 94 7.43 15.99 18.88
N PHE A 95 6.78 14.99 18.28
CA PHE A 95 6.39 13.75 18.94
C PHE A 95 7.62 12.99 19.46
N ASP A 96 8.62 12.79 18.61
CA ASP A 96 9.84 12.10 18.98
C ASP A 96 10.63 12.85 20.08
N ALA A 97 10.72 14.17 19.98
CA ALA A 97 11.36 15.00 21.00
C ALA A 97 10.62 14.94 22.36
N PHE A 98 9.28 15.01 22.34
CA PHE A 98 8.45 14.86 23.52
C PHE A 98 8.65 13.48 24.18
N CYS A 99 8.56 12.41 23.39
CA CYS A 99 8.69 11.06 23.90
C CYS A 99 10.06 10.80 24.54
N ARG A 100 11.14 11.34 23.97
CA ARG A 100 12.48 11.30 24.59
C ARG A 100 12.53 12.04 25.92
N ALA A 101 11.98 13.25 25.96
CA ALA A 101 11.99 14.07 27.18
C ALA A 101 11.15 13.46 28.32
N ARG A 102 10.10 12.73 27.97
CA ARG A 102 9.16 12.10 28.92
C ARG A 102 9.46 10.63 29.22
N HIS A 103 10.53 10.06 28.65
CA HIS A 103 10.91 8.65 28.81
C HIS A 103 9.80 7.67 28.41
N CYS A 104 8.97 8.02 27.41
CA CYS A 104 7.93 7.19 26.81
C CYS A 104 8.21 6.92 25.32
N ALA A 105 9.45 6.50 25.01
CA ALA A 105 9.91 6.28 23.65
C ALA A 105 9.01 5.29 22.89
N PRO A 106 8.57 5.61 21.66
CA PRO A 106 7.78 4.71 20.84
C PRO A 106 8.64 3.54 20.35
N ASP A 107 8.04 2.34 20.31
CA ASP A 107 8.69 1.15 19.75
C ASP A 107 8.73 1.20 18.22
N PHE A 108 7.81 1.92 17.59
CA PHE A 108 7.75 2.22 16.16
C PHE A 108 7.21 3.65 15.94
N LEU A 109 7.53 4.25 14.79
CA LEU A 109 6.83 5.45 14.33
C LEU A 109 5.77 5.08 13.29
N SER A 110 4.64 5.76 13.35
CA SER A 110 3.59 5.64 12.35
C SER A 110 3.09 6.98 11.87
N THR A 111 2.66 7.02 10.63
CA THR A 111 2.13 8.24 9.99
C THR A 111 1.26 7.86 8.80
N HIS A 112 0.53 8.86 8.26
CA HIS A 112 -0.26 8.75 7.04
C HIS A 112 0.31 9.68 5.97
N TYR A 113 0.21 9.25 4.71
CA TYR A 113 0.61 10.10 3.61
C TYR A 113 -0.13 9.77 2.32
N TYR A 114 -0.72 10.79 1.73
CA TYR A 114 -1.32 10.73 0.40
C TYR A 114 -0.52 11.65 -0.53
N PRO A 115 -0.12 11.20 -1.72
CA PRO A 115 0.63 12.03 -2.68
C PRO A 115 -0.13 13.28 -3.11
N THR A 116 -1.45 13.21 -3.02
CA THR A 116 -2.34 14.35 -3.20
C THR A 116 -3.00 14.67 -1.87
N ASP A 117 -2.89 15.88 -1.47
CA ASP A 117 -3.55 16.36 -0.27
C ASP A 117 -4.81 17.12 -0.64
N ALA A 118 -5.98 16.56 -0.32
CA ALA A 118 -7.25 17.27 -0.47
C ALA A 118 -7.31 18.58 0.37
N PHE A 119 -6.38 18.73 1.30
CA PHE A 119 -6.25 19.92 2.16
C PHE A 119 -5.14 20.87 1.72
N GLY A 120 -4.35 20.52 0.69
CA GLY A 120 -3.15 21.25 0.28
C GLY A 120 -3.46 22.56 -0.44
N GLU A 121 -4.38 22.53 -1.41
CA GLU A 121 -4.83 23.72 -2.13
C GLU A 121 -6.35 23.80 -2.10
N ILE A 122 -6.88 24.85 -1.50
CA ILE A 122 -8.33 25.09 -1.43
C ILE A 122 -8.87 25.23 -2.86
N GLY A 123 -9.78 24.34 -3.25
CA GLY A 123 -10.48 24.35 -4.53
C GLY A 123 -9.81 23.57 -5.67
N ALA A 124 -8.63 22.95 -5.46
CA ALA A 124 -8.07 22.02 -6.42
C ALA A 124 -8.66 20.62 -6.24
N ASP A 125 -9.10 19.98 -7.32
CA ASP A 125 -9.47 18.58 -7.32
C ASP A 125 -8.22 17.67 -7.26
N THR A 126 -8.42 16.40 -6.88
CA THR A 126 -7.31 15.45 -6.71
C THR A 126 -6.58 15.14 -8.01
N ALA A 127 -7.26 15.16 -9.15
CA ALA A 127 -6.62 14.98 -10.47
C ALA A 127 -5.66 16.14 -10.75
N THR A 128 -6.09 17.38 -10.49
CA THR A 128 -5.22 18.56 -10.61
C THR A 128 -4.03 18.49 -9.65
N GLN A 129 -4.26 18.09 -8.40
CA GLN A 129 -3.17 17.89 -7.43
C GLN A 129 -2.17 16.84 -7.90
N LEU A 130 -2.65 15.68 -8.41
CA LEU A 130 -1.80 14.64 -9.00
C LEU A 130 -1.00 15.13 -10.20
N GLN A 131 -1.58 16.03 -11.03
CA GLN A 131 -0.86 16.62 -12.17
C GLN A 131 0.29 17.53 -11.75
N HIS A 132 0.23 18.10 -10.55
CA HIS A 132 1.24 19.01 -10.02
C HIS A 132 2.13 18.35 -8.94
N ALA A 133 1.83 17.14 -8.51
CA ALA A 133 2.63 16.45 -7.51
C ALA A 133 4.07 16.25 -8.01
N PRO A 134 5.10 16.66 -7.26
CA PRO A 134 6.47 16.51 -7.71
C PRO A 134 6.81 15.01 -7.89
N PRO A 135 7.51 14.64 -8.97
CA PRO A 135 8.03 13.28 -9.10
C PRO A 135 8.84 12.89 -7.86
N GLY A 136 8.63 11.67 -7.34
CA GLY A 136 9.34 11.18 -6.18
C GLY A 136 8.94 11.79 -4.83
N VAL A 137 7.82 12.54 -4.76
CA VAL A 137 7.34 13.16 -3.52
C VAL A 137 7.18 12.14 -2.39
N MET A 138 6.64 10.96 -2.69
CA MET A 138 6.46 9.87 -1.71
C MET A 138 7.80 9.43 -1.11
N ARG A 139 8.81 9.18 -1.97
CA ARG A 139 10.14 8.79 -1.51
C ARG A 139 10.81 9.88 -0.67
N LYS A 140 10.66 11.15 -1.08
CA LYS A 140 11.18 12.28 -0.30
C LYS A 140 10.57 12.33 1.09
N ARG A 141 9.24 12.20 1.19
CA ARG A 141 8.51 12.22 2.47
C ARG A 141 8.84 11.01 3.34
N ALA A 142 8.94 9.83 2.73
CA ALA A 142 9.36 8.63 3.44
C ALA A 142 10.80 8.74 3.99
N ALA A 143 11.73 9.31 3.21
CA ALA A 143 13.10 9.54 3.67
C ALA A 143 13.18 10.55 4.83
N GLU A 144 12.37 11.61 4.81
CA GLU A 144 12.24 12.56 5.93
C GLU A 144 11.74 11.87 7.20
N ALA A 145 10.68 11.05 7.09
CA ALA A 145 10.14 10.28 8.21
C ALA A 145 11.13 9.21 8.71
N ARG A 146 11.80 8.48 7.82
CA ARG A 146 12.83 7.49 8.17
C ARG A 146 13.99 8.11 8.96
N LYS A 147 14.41 9.32 8.57
CA LYS A 147 15.46 10.03 9.31
C LYS A 147 15.08 10.28 10.77
N ILE A 148 13.80 10.55 11.04
CA ILE A 148 13.28 10.74 12.41
C ILE A 148 13.13 9.39 13.13
N ALA A 149 12.65 8.37 12.43
CA ALA A 149 12.48 7.03 12.97
C ALA A 149 13.84 6.40 13.39
N GLY A 150 14.92 6.69 12.63
CA GLY A 150 16.21 6.03 12.83
C GLY A 150 16.08 4.52 12.58
N ASP A 151 16.54 3.71 13.54
CA ASP A 151 16.48 2.25 13.46
C ASP A 151 15.12 1.64 13.89
N ARG A 152 14.19 2.46 14.38
CA ARG A 152 12.85 2.00 14.75
C ARG A 152 12.03 1.69 13.49
N PRO A 153 11.13 0.69 13.55
CA PRO A 153 10.17 0.47 12.48
C PRO A 153 9.40 1.75 12.14
N LEU A 154 9.21 2.00 10.84
CA LEU A 154 8.40 3.09 10.30
C LEU A 154 7.22 2.50 9.54
N TYR A 155 6.01 2.81 9.99
CA TYR A 155 4.78 2.32 9.40
C TYR A 155 3.98 3.47 8.79
N TYR A 156 3.55 3.29 7.54
CA TYR A 156 2.51 4.10 6.93
C TYR A 156 1.19 3.38 7.14
N THR A 157 0.54 3.68 8.26
CA THR A 157 -0.65 2.97 8.71
C THR A 157 -1.91 3.37 7.97
N GLU A 158 -1.82 4.42 7.15
CA GLU A 158 -2.87 4.78 6.19
C GLU A 158 -2.25 5.50 4.98
N TRP A 159 -2.63 5.07 3.78
CA TRP A 159 -2.28 5.72 2.54
C TRP A 159 -3.16 5.27 1.37
N ASN A 160 -3.24 6.09 0.34
CA ASN A 160 -3.82 5.77 -0.96
C ASN A 160 -3.14 6.67 -2.01
N ILE A 161 -3.53 6.58 -3.28
CA ILE A 161 -3.01 7.45 -4.33
C ILE A 161 -3.57 8.88 -4.22
N THR A 162 -4.79 9.04 -3.72
CA THR A 162 -5.42 10.33 -3.41
C THR A 162 -6.20 10.23 -2.10
N SER A 163 -6.46 11.37 -1.45
CA SER A 163 -7.24 11.47 -0.22
C SER A 163 -8.73 11.78 -0.45
N SER A 164 -9.23 11.68 -1.68
CA SER A 164 -10.63 11.93 -2.01
C SER A 164 -11.48 10.67 -1.94
N PRO A 165 -12.59 10.66 -1.20
CA PRO A 165 -13.46 9.49 -1.10
C PRO A 165 -14.28 9.20 -2.37
N ARG A 166 -14.18 10.05 -3.41
CA ARG A 166 -14.94 9.96 -4.66
C ARG A 166 -14.06 10.25 -5.88
N ASP A 167 -12.91 9.62 -5.96
CA ASP A 167 -11.99 9.78 -7.06
C ASP A 167 -12.08 8.61 -8.04
N ALA A 168 -12.53 8.87 -9.26
CA ALA A 168 -12.67 7.84 -10.29
C ALA A 168 -11.34 7.13 -10.64
N LEU A 169 -10.19 7.71 -10.29
CA LEU A 169 -8.88 7.10 -10.47
C LEU A 169 -8.69 5.84 -9.60
N HIS A 170 -9.37 5.75 -8.44
CA HIS A 170 -9.30 4.59 -7.56
C HIS A 170 -9.82 3.29 -8.18
N ASP A 171 -10.71 3.39 -9.18
CA ASP A 171 -11.39 2.23 -9.76
C ASP A 171 -10.68 1.64 -10.98
N GLY A 172 -9.60 2.25 -11.47
CA GLY A 172 -8.94 1.90 -12.72
C GLY A 172 -7.53 1.32 -12.58
N ALA A 173 -6.96 0.91 -13.72
CA ALA A 173 -5.61 0.37 -13.81
C ALA A 173 -4.53 1.38 -13.36
N PHE A 174 -4.77 2.69 -13.54
CA PHE A 174 -3.90 3.75 -13.03
C PHE A 174 -3.63 3.62 -11.52
N CYS A 175 -4.69 3.36 -10.73
CA CYS A 175 -4.53 3.17 -9.29
C CYS A 175 -3.58 2.01 -8.98
N ALA A 176 -3.74 0.89 -9.65
CA ALA A 176 -2.89 -0.28 -9.48
C ALA A 176 -1.43 0.03 -9.83
N ALA A 177 -1.21 0.63 -11.00
CA ALA A 177 0.12 0.95 -11.48
C ALA A 177 0.83 1.98 -10.58
N LEU A 178 0.13 3.04 -10.16
CA LEU A 178 0.71 4.05 -9.28
C LEU A 178 0.96 3.50 -7.88
N ALA A 179 0.03 2.74 -7.30
CA ALA A 179 0.19 2.13 -5.98
C ALA A 179 1.41 1.22 -5.93
N VAL A 180 1.58 0.35 -6.93
CA VAL A 180 2.75 -0.54 -7.04
C VAL A 180 4.04 0.27 -7.18
N LYS A 181 4.08 1.29 -8.05
CA LYS A 181 5.26 2.14 -8.22
C LYS A 181 5.62 2.87 -6.92
N LEU A 182 4.64 3.44 -6.22
CA LEU A 182 4.87 4.15 -4.97
C LEU A 182 5.40 3.22 -3.89
N THR A 183 4.76 2.07 -3.67
CA THR A 183 5.21 1.06 -2.69
C THR A 183 6.65 0.66 -2.95
N MET A 184 6.97 0.26 -4.17
CA MET A 184 8.31 -0.17 -4.55
C MET A 184 9.36 0.95 -4.49
N SER A 185 8.94 2.20 -4.67
CA SER A 185 9.86 3.35 -4.61
C SER A 185 10.39 3.65 -3.21
N VAL A 186 9.79 3.05 -2.18
CA VAL A 186 10.10 3.28 -0.75
C VAL A 186 10.30 1.98 0.03
N ASP A 187 10.45 0.86 -0.65
CA ASP A 187 10.65 -0.48 -0.10
C ASP A 187 11.85 -0.55 0.90
N ASP A 188 12.86 0.30 0.70
CA ASP A 188 14.02 0.45 1.58
C ASP A 188 13.83 1.45 2.74
N LEU A 189 12.71 2.15 2.81
CA LEU A 189 12.47 3.22 3.78
C LEU A 189 11.34 2.92 4.75
N VAL A 190 10.34 2.14 4.35
CA VAL A 190 9.11 1.89 5.10
C VAL A 190 8.96 0.41 5.36
N ASP A 191 8.74 0.03 6.61
CA ASP A 191 8.69 -1.37 7.03
C ASP A 191 7.30 -1.99 6.84
N ALA A 192 6.24 -1.19 6.87
CA ALA A 192 4.88 -1.66 6.63
C ALA A 192 3.98 -0.55 6.07
N TRP A 193 3.03 -0.98 5.24
CA TRP A 193 2.04 -0.14 4.58
C TRP A 193 0.63 -0.68 4.81
N SER A 194 -0.30 0.18 5.17
CA SER A 194 -1.70 -0.16 5.28
C SER A 194 -2.52 0.68 4.29
N TRP A 195 -3.09 0.00 3.31
CA TRP A 195 -3.93 0.65 2.31
C TRP A 195 -5.27 1.10 2.90
N TRP A 196 -5.65 2.33 2.69
CA TRP A 196 -6.96 2.87 3.01
C TRP A 196 -7.89 2.74 1.81
N VAL A 197 -8.87 1.83 1.76
CA VAL A 197 -9.35 0.92 2.79
C VAL A 197 -9.59 -0.47 2.17
N PHE A 198 -9.93 -1.49 2.95
CA PHE A 198 -10.11 -2.85 2.43
C PHE A 198 -11.28 -2.97 1.43
N SER A 199 -12.42 -2.32 1.69
CA SER A 199 -13.59 -2.39 0.80
C SER A 199 -14.35 -1.07 0.76
N ASP A 200 -15.12 -0.88 -0.33
CA ASP A 200 -16.04 0.24 -0.49
C ASP A 200 -17.29 0.13 0.40
N ILE A 201 -17.43 -0.95 1.18
CA ILE A 201 -18.42 -1.04 2.25
C ILE A 201 -17.88 -0.26 3.46
N PHE A 202 -17.79 1.04 3.27
CA PHE A 202 -17.26 1.98 4.24
C PHE A 202 -17.95 3.33 4.07
N GLU A 203 -18.57 3.84 5.14
CA GLU A 203 -19.29 5.10 5.10
C GLU A 203 -18.33 6.28 5.32
N GLU A 204 -17.82 6.80 4.24
CA GLU A 204 -17.10 8.06 4.20
C GLU A 204 -17.73 8.93 3.10
N ASP A 205 -18.22 10.10 3.48
CA ASP A 205 -19.01 10.97 2.61
C ASP A 205 -20.26 10.27 2.01
N GLY A 206 -20.95 9.49 2.87
CA GLY A 206 -22.13 8.70 2.53
C GLY A 206 -21.85 7.32 1.95
N MET A 207 -22.93 6.59 1.65
CA MET A 207 -22.89 5.23 1.05
C MET A 207 -23.43 5.27 -0.37
N PRO A 208 -22.58 5.33 -1.39
CA PRO A 208 -23.03 5.26 -2.79
C PRO A 208 -23.54 3.86 -3.14
N SER A 209 -24.49 3.80 -4.10
CA SER A 209 -25.05 2.54 -4.58
C SER A 209 -24.32 1.98 -5.81
N GLN A 210 -23.48 2.77 -6.47
CA GLN A 210 -22.81 2.36 -7.69
C GLN A 210 -21.62 1.44 -7.38
N PRO A 211 -21.42 0.36 -8.17
CA PRO A 211 -20.31 -0.58 -7.97
C PRO A 211 -18.92 0.05 -8.05
N PHE A 212 -18.76 1.06 -8.90
CA PHE A 212 -17.52 1.82 -9.10
C PHE A 212 -17.83 3.31 -8.97
N HIS A 213 -17.61 3.85 -7.80
CA HIS A 213 -17.94 5.23 -7.44
C HIS A 213 -16.72 6.03 -6.99
N GLY A 214 -15.51 5.47 -7.21
CA GLY A 214 -14.27 6.12 -6.81
C GLY A 214 -13.95 6.01 -5.32
N GLY A 215 -14.52 5.03 -4.61
CA GLY A 215 -14.20 4.76 -3.21
C GLY A 215 -12.77 4.23 -3.03
N PHE A 216 -12.25 4.30 -1.81
CA PHE A 216 -10.89 3.91 -1.46
C PHE A 216 -10.64 2.39 -1.45
N GLY A 217 -11.71 1.57 -1.46
CA GLY A 217 -11.63 0.14 -1.24
C GLY A 217 -10.75 -0.61 -2.24
N LEU A 218 -10.05 -1.62 -1.76
CA LEU A 218 -9.44 -2.65 -2.60
C LEU A 218 -10.50 -3.46 -3.34
N MET A 219 -11.67 -3.63 -2.74
CA MET A 219 -12.84 -4.29 -3.31
C MET A 219 -14.03 -3.33 -3.35
N ASN A 220 -14.86 -3.49 -4.38
CA ASN A 220 -16.08 -2.70 -4.51
C ASN A 220 -17.20 -3.19 -3.55
N LEU A 221 -18.39 -2.57 -3.59
CA LEU A 221 -19.57 -2.90 -2.77
C LEU A 221 -20.04 -4.36 -2.88
N HIS A 222 -19.70 -5.05 -3.95
CA HIS A 222 -20.09 -6.45 -4.21
C HIS A 222 -18.96 -7.45 -3.93
N GLY A 223 -17.86 -7.00 -3.30
CA GLY A 223 -16.69 -7.82 -3.04
C GLY A 223 -15.91 -8.18 -4.32
N VAL A 224 -16.07 -7.40 -5.40
CA VAL A 224 -15.28 -7.55 -6.63
C VAL A 224 -13.94 -6.86 -6.42
N PRO A 225 -12.80 -7.57 -6.52
CA PRO A 225 -11.49 -6.95 -6.43
C PRO A 225 -11.27 -5.91 -7.54
N LYS A 226 -10.86 -4.70 -7.14
CA LYS A 226 -10.45 -3.65 -8.08
C LYS A 226 -9.05 -3.91 -8.63
N PRO A 227 -8.62 -3.22 -9.69
CA PRO A 227 -7.27 -3.39 -10.25
C PRO A 227 -6.15 -3.24 -9.21
N VAL A 228 -6.29 -2.35 -8.24
CA VAL A 228 -5.30 -2.13 -7.17
C VAL A 228 -5.14 -3.36 -6.26
N PHE A 229 -6.20 -4.10 -5.94
CA PHE A 229 -6.10 -5.38 -5.23
C PHE A 229 -5.20 -6.34 -6.00
N ARG A 230 -5.43 -6.46 -7.31
CA ARG A 230 -4.64 -7.30 -8.20
C ARG A 230 -3.19 -6.82 -8.33
N GLY A 231 -2.96 -5.50 -8.25
CA GLY A 231 -1.62 -4.92 -8.18
C GLY A 231 -0.83 -5.42 -6.98
N PHE A 232 -1.45 -5.48 -5.80
CA PHE A 232 -0.81 -6.05 -4.59
C PHE A 232 -0.59 -7.56 -4.69
N GLU A 233 -1.47 -8.31 -5.37
CA GLU A 233 -1.20 -9.72 -5.66
C GLU A 233 0.02 -9.90 -6.57
N LEU A 234 0.21 -9.03 -7.57
CA LEU A 234 1.41 -9.08 -8.41
C LEU A 234 2.67 -8.68 -7.63
N LEU A 235 2.58 -7.72 -6.71
CA LEU A 235 3.68 -7.41 -5.78
C LEU A 235 4.07 -8.61 -4.92
N GLN A 236 3.10 -9.33 -4.39
CA GLN A 236 3.36 -10.55 -3.63
C GLN A 236 4.07 -11.60 -4.48
N ARG A 237 3.64 -11.77 -5.75
CA ARG A 237 4.25 -12.72 -6.69
C ARG A 237 5.66 -12.31 -7.13
N LEU A 238 6.08 -11.06 -6.93
CA LEU A 238 7.46 -10.61 -7.19
C LEU A 238 8.44 -11.26 -6.20
N GLY A 239 7.98 -11.66 -5.03
CA GLY A 239 8.79 -12.23 -3.97
C GLY A 239 9.52 -11.18 -3.13
N THR A 240 10.41 -11.62 -2.24
CA THR A 240 11.15 -10.74 -1.30
C THR A 240 12.60 -10.51 -1.70
N GLY A 241 13.21 -11.45 -2.40
CA GLY A 241 14.56 -11.27 -2.97
C GLY A 241 14.53 -10.23 -4.10
N ARG A 242 15.60 -9.45 -4.23
CA ARG A 242 15.70 -8.38 -5.25
C ARG A 242 16.98 -8.54 -6.04
N TRP A 243 16.87 -8.32 -7.34
CA TRP A 243 18.02 -8.18 -8.26
C TRP A 243 18.10 -6.75 -8.75
N GLN A 244 19.32 -6.29 -8.93
CA GLN A 244 19.56 -4.99 -9.55
C GLN A 244 19.11 -5.05 -11.02
N VAL A 245 18.32 -4.07 -11.44
CA VAL A 245 17.92 -3.83 -12.82
C VAL A 245 18.59 -2.54 -13.28
N GLU A 246 19.28 -2.59 -14.40
CA GLU A 246 19.94 -1.42 -15.00
C GLU A 246 19.07 -0.86 -16.13
N GLY A 247 18.97 0.45 -16.20
CA GLY A 247 18.19 1.20 -17.17
C GLY A 247 17.38 2.30 -16.51
N SER A 248 16.90 3.24 -17.31
CA SER A 248 16.05 4.33 -16.87
C SER A 248 15.07 4.71 -17.95
N HIS A 249 13.86 5.08 -17.56
CA HIS A 249 12.83 5.60 -18.44
C HIS A 249 11.91 6.54 -17.63
N ASP A 250 11.33 7.54 -18.29
CA ASP A 250 10.52 8.56 -17.59
C ASP A 250 9.26 7.97 -16.95
N THR A 251 8.59 7.05 -17.63
CA THR A 251 7.32 6.47 -17.19
C THR A 251 7.43 5.01 -16.78
N VAL A 252 8.39 4.25 -17.36
CA VAL A 252 8.55 2.83 -17.09
C VAL A 252 9.53 2.59 -15.93
N THR A 253 9.13 1.74 -15.01
CA THR A 253 9.99 1.21 -13.95
C THR A 253 9.93 -0.31 -13.96
N CYS A 254 11.06 -0.97 -13.67
CA CYS A 254 11.20 -2.41 -13.67
C CYS A 254 11.86 -2.90 -12.38
N TRP A 255 11.34 -3.99 -11.82
CA TRP A 255 11.93 -4.69 -10.69
C TRP A 255 12.02 -6.18 -11.01
N ALA A 256 13.10 -6.82 -10.55
CA ALA A 256 13.28 -8.26 -10.65
C ALA A 256 13.32 -8.86 -9.24
N GLY A 257 12.60 -9.96 -9.05
CA GLY A 257 12.46 -10.65 -7.77
C GLY A 257 12.63 -12.16 -7.89
N ASP A 258 12.71 -12.84 -6.74
CA ASP A 258 12.81 -14.31 -6.65
C ASP A 258 11.49 -15.02 -6.92
N GLY A 259 10.37 -14.28 -6.97
CA GLY A 259 9.06 -14.84 -7.17
C GLY A 259 8.70 -15.86 -6.09
N GLU A 260 7.80 -16.75 -6.43
CA GLU A 260 7.47 -17.95 -5.64
C GLU A 260 8.47 -19.08 -5.93
N TRP A 261 9.78 -18.77 -5.89
CA TRP A 261 10.81 -19.77 -6.19
C TRP A 261 10.75 -20.93 -5.19
N GLN A 262 10.29 -22.08 -5.64
CA GLN A 262 10.31 -23.34 -4.88
C GLN A 262 11.43 -24.30 -5.34
N GLY A 263 12.46 -23.80 -5.99
CA GLY A 263 13.52 -24.61 -6.58
C GLY A 263 14.38 -25.33 -5.55
N LYS A 264 14.32 -26.66 -5.56
CA LYS A 264 15.39 -27.49 -5.01
C LYS A 264 16.39 -27.75 -6.13
N GLY A 265 17.69 -27.60 -5.83
CA GLY A 265 18.73 -28.08 -6.73
C GLY A 265 18.50 -29.57 -7.05
N ARG A 266 18.94 -30.03 -8.23
CA ARG A 266 18.84 -31.45 -8.63
C ARG A 266 19.45 -32.44 -7.63
N ASP A 267 20.33 -31.93 -6.76
CA ASP A 267 21.04 -32.65 -5.68
C ASP A 267 20.41 -32.43 -4.28
N GLY A 268 19.27 -31.74 -4.19
CA GLY A 268 18.63 -31.42 -2.92
C GLY A 268 19.27 -30.24 -2.16
N SER A 269 20.32 -29.60 -2.71
CA SER A 269 20.90 -28.38 -2.16
C SER A 269 19.94 -27.19 -2.36
N ALA A 270 20.09 -26.14 -1.52
CA ALA A 270 19.44 -24.87 -1.78
C ALA A 270 20.02 -24.29 -3.07
N ALA A 271 19.27 -24.38 -4.18
CA ALA A 271 19.68 -23.75 -5.43
C ALA A 271 19.91 -22.24 -5.21
N ARG A 272 20.92 -21.66 -5.89
CA ARG A 272 21.08 -20.21 -5.88
C ARG A 272 19.78 -19.57 -6.36
N PRO A 273 19.23 -18.62 -5.62
CA PRO A 273 18.04 -17.93 -6.07
C PRO A 273 18.32 -17.27 -7.43
N MET A 274 17.38 -17.44 -8.35
CA MET A 274 17.42 -16.86 -9.70
C MET A 274 16.32 -15.82 -9.81
N PRO A 275 16.47 -14.74 -10.61
CA PRO A 275 15.38 -13.83 -10.88
C PRO A 275 14.26 -14.61 -11.56
N SER A 276 13.14 -14.81 -10.88
CA SER A 276 12.03 -15.65 -11.38
C SER A 276 10.77 -14.83 -11.66
N ALA A 277 10.73 -13.56 -11.25
CA ALA A 277 9.64 -12.65 -11.52
C ALA A 277 10.19 -11.27 -11.91
N ILE A 278 9.60 -10.68 -12.94
CA ILE A 278 9.95 -9.35 -13.43
C ILE A 278 8.67 -8.52 -13.48
N LEU A 279 8.63 -7.45 -12.70
CA LEU A 279 7.49 -6.55 -12.62
C LEU A 279 7.81 -5.25 -13.34
N TRP A 280 7.05 -4.93 -14.37
CA TRP A 280 7.08 -3.64 -15.05
C TRP A 280 5.86 -2.81 -14.73
N VAL A 281 6.06 -1.52 -14.64
CA VAL A 281 5.01 -0.52 -14.48
C VAL A 281 5.24 0.61 -15.46
N ASN A 282 4.24 0.96 -16.25
CA ASN A 282 4.21 2.15 -17.11
C ASN A 282 3.18 3.13 -16.56
N VAL A 283 3.63 4.09 -15.76
CA VAL A 283 2.77 5.08 -15.10
C VAL A 283 3.51 6.39 -14.88
N ALA A 284 2.81 7.51 -15.05
CA ALA A 284 3.32 8.81 -14.71
C ALA A 284 2.65 9.41 -13.48
N MET A 285 3.46 10.00 -12.63
CA MET A 285 3.08 10.99 -11.64
C MET A 285 4.05 12.16 -11.81
N PRO A 286 3.55 13.34 -12.16
CA PRO A 286 2.14 13.75 -12.22
C PRO A 286 1.33 13.00 -13.27
N HIS A 287 0.02 12.84 -12.99
CA HIS A 287 -0.90 12.15 -13.89
C HIS A 287 -1.13 12.95 -15.17
N HIS A 288 -0.69 12.41 -16.29
CA HIS A 288 -0.91 12.98 -17.62
C HIS A 288 -0.97 11.85 -18.67
N ALA A 289 -1.33 12.20 -19.90
CA ALA A 289 -1.31 11.24 -20.99
C ALA A 289 0.13 10.79 -21.29
N ILE A 290 0.33 9.48 -21.33
CA ILE A 290 1.61 8.82 -21.64
C ILE A 290 1.41 7.85 -22.80
N ALA A 291 2.51 7.44 -23.44
CA ALA A 291 2.50 6.51 -24.55
C ALA A 291 2.51 5.03 -24.08
N SER A 292 2.16 4.15 -25.03
CA SER A 292 2.53 2.74 -24.91
C SER A 292 4.03 2.59 -25.14
N GLU A 293 4.69 1.80 -24.30
CA GLU A 293 6.14 1.62 -24.34
C GLU A 293 6.49 0.18 -24.67
N SER A 294 7.42 0.01 -25.62
CA SER A 294 8.02 -1.28 -25.91
C SER A 294 9.26 -1.44 -25.06
N VAL A 295 9.25 -2.42 -24.16
CA VAL A 295 10.34 -2.70 -23.22
C VAL A 295 11.01 -4.01 -23.54
N ARG A 296 12.34 -4.05 -23.33
CA ARG A 296 13.17 -5.26 -23.44
C ARG A 296 14.05 -5.37 -22.21
N LEU A 297 14.02 -6.52 -21.54
CA LEU A 297 14.94 -6.85 -20.48
C LEU A 297 15.87 -7.97 -20.94
N SER A 298 17.18 -7.73 -20.81
CA SER A 298 18.23 -8.71 -21.03
C SER A 298 18.55 -9.43 -19.73
N ILE A 299 18.52 -10.76 -19.75
CA ILE A 299 18.78 -11.60 -18.58
C ILE A 299 19.98 -12.50 -18.91
N PRO A 300 21.16 -12.21 -18.35
CA PRO A 300 22.34 -13.02 -18.56
C PRO A 300 22.14 -14.46 -18.12
N HIS A 301 22.66 -15.42 -18.90
CA HIS A 301 22.66 -16.82 -18.51
C HIS A 301 23.57 -17.04 -17.31
N GLN A 302 23.20 -17.97 -16.43
CA GLN A 302 23.98 -18.31 -15.23
C GLN A 302 24.46 -19.76 -15.32
N GLY A 303 25.68 -19.94 -15.78
CA GLY A 303 26.21 -21.29 -16.07
C GLY A 303 25.40 -21.97 -17.15
N ASP A 304 24.85 -23.16 -16.86
CA ASP A 304 24.00 -23.93 -17.79
C ASP A 304 22.50 -23.57 -17.68
N HIS A 305 22.12 -22.68 -16.75
CA HIS A 305 20.72 -22.30 -16.57
C HIS A 305 20.29 -21.29 -17.64
N ARG A 306 19.15 -21.57 -18.25
CA ARG A 306 18.50 -20.76 -19.29
C ARG A 306 17.03 -20.53 -18.94
N VAL A 307 16.49 -19.39 -19.32
CA VAL A 307 15.05 -19.17 -19.28
C VAL A 307 14.41 -20.07 -20.34
N LYS A 308 13.53 -20.95 -19.92
CA LYS A 308 12.88 -21.97 -20.72
C LYS A 308 11.52 -21.54 -21.23
N ALA A 309 10.77 -20.86 -20.37
CA ALA A 309 9.47 -20.31 -20.65
C ALA A 309 9.23 -19.04 -19.83
N ALA A 310 8.29 -18.23 -20.28
CA ALA A 310 7.81 -17.06 -19.55
C ALA A 310 6.29 -16.99 -19.60
N HIS A 311 5.69 -16.43 -18.55
CA HIS A 311 4.26 -16.19 -18.45
C HIS A 311 4.03 -14.76 -18.02
N ALA A 312 3.23 -14.02 -18.77
CA ALA A 312 2.89 -12.63 -18.46
C ALA A 312 1.51 -12.54 -17.83
N THR A 313 1.40 -11.81 -16.75
CA THR A 313 0.13 -11.43 -16.10
C THR A 313 0.02 -9.93 -16.14
N ARG A 314 -1.10 -9.38 -16.60
CA ARG A 314 -1.26 -7.95 -16.89
C ARG A 314 -2.39 -7.33 -16.10
N ILE A 315 -2.23 -6.03 -15.83
CA ILE A 315 -3.31 -5.15 -15.36
C ILE A 315 -3.24 -3.88 -16.20
N ASP A 316 -4.28 -3.64 -16.99
CA ASP A 316 -4.43 -2.48 -17.88
C ASP A 316 -5.91 -2.24 -18.18
N GLU A 317 -6.23 -1.41 -19.20
CA GLU A 317 -7.62 -1.13 -19.57
C GLU A 317 -8.42 -2.37 -20.00
N THR A 318 -7.75 -3.45 -20.43
CA THR A 318 -8.38 -4.67 -20.96
C THR A 318 -8.17 -5.90 -20.08
N HIS A 319 -7.20 -5.87 -19.16
CA HIS A 319 -6.83 -7.01 -18.31
C HIS A 319 -7.04 -6.68 -16.83
N ALA A 320 -7.69 -7.60 -16.12
CA ALA A 320 -8.03 -7.48 -14.70
C ALA A 320 -8.73 -6.16 -14.34
N ASN A 321 -9.61 -5.68 -15.26
CA ASN A 321 -10.32 -4.40 -15.14
C ASN A 321 -11.84 -4.60 -15.07
N PRO A 322 -12.40 -4.88 -13.88
CA PRO A 322 -13.84 -5.08 -13.72
C PRO A 322 -14.66 -3.81 -13.97
N ARG A 323 -14.06 -2.61 -13.84
CA ARG A 323 -14.74 -1.35 -14.18
C ARG A 323 -15.07 -1.27 -15.66
N ALA A 324 -14.15 -1.65 -16.54
CA ALA A 324 -14.40 -1.69 -17.99
C ALA A 324 -15.54 -2.66 -18.34
N ALA A 325 -15.58 -3.84 -17.67
CA ALA A 325 -16.68 -4.78 -17.84
C ALA A 325 -18.03 -4.22 -17.35
N TRP A 326 -18.04 -3.47 -16.26
CA TRP A 326 -19.23 -2.78 -15.76
C TRP A 326 -19.73 -1.71 -16.74
N GLN A 327 -18.82 -0.92 -17.31
CA GLN A 327 -19.14 0.07 -18.33
C GLN A 327 -19.72 -0.60 -19.59
N ALA A 328 -19.19 -1.73 -20.00
CA ALA A 328 -19.72 -2.50 -21.13
C ALA A 328 -21.12 -3.08 -20.87
N LEU A 329 -21.54 -3.22 -19.59
CA LEU A 329 -22.91 -3.56 -19.20
C LEU A 329 -23.87 -2.36 -19.20
N GLY A 330 -23.40 -1.16 -19.56
CA GLY A 330 -24.17 0.08 -19.51
C GLY A 330 -24.17 0.76 -18.14
N SER A 331 -23.16 0.48 -17.31
CA SER A 331 -22.96 1.10 -15.99
C SER A 331 -24.15 1.02 -15.04
N PRO A 332 -24.78 -0.17 -14.85
CA PRO A 332 -25.96 -0.30 -14.01
C PRO A 332 -25.64 0.06 -12.55
N VAL A 333 -26.51 0.83 -11.91
CA VAL A 333 -26.40 1.15 -10.48
C VAL A 333 -26.55 -0.10 -9.64
N TYR A 334 -27.50 -0.97 -10.00
CA TYR A 334 -27.73 -2.23 -9.32
C TYR A 334 -27.38 -3.40 -10.22
N LEU A 335 -26.53 -4.28 -9.72
CA LEU A 335 -26.09 -5.48 -10.45
C LEU A 335 -26.99 -6.68 -10.14
N SER A 336 -27.31 -7.45 -11.17
CA SER A 336 -27.81 -8.80 -10.99
C SER A 336 -26.69 -9.74 -10.52
N PRO A 337 -27.00 -10.91 -9.93
CA PRO A 337 -25.99 -11.92 -9.61
C PRO A 337 -25.09 -12.28 -10.79
N ALA A 338 -25.63 -12.43 -11.99
CA ALA A 338 -24.86 -12.69 -13.22
C ALA A 338 -23.96 -11.48 -13.61
N GLY A 339 -24.41 -10.26 -13.32
CA GLY A 339 -23.60 -9.06 -13.49
C GLY A 339 -22.40 -9.07 -12.56
N VAL A 340 -22.61 -9.40 -11.27
CA VAL A 340 -21.50 -9.53 -10.29
C VAL A 340 -20.52 -10.59 -10.72
N GLU A 341 -20.99 -11.77 -11.15
CA GLU A 341 -20.13 -12.87 -11.63
C GLU A 341 -19.26 -12.43 -12.83
N ARG A 342 -19.83 -11.70 -13.78
CA ARG A 342 -19.07 -11.13 -14.91
C ARG A 342 -17.96 -10.20 -14.44
N LEU A 343 -18.22 -9.36 -13.44
CA LEU A 343 -17.20 -8.47 -12.88
C LEU A 343 -16.12 -9.27 -12.13
N GLN A 344 -16.50 -10.33 -11.41
CA GLN A 344 -15.55 -11.22 -10.75
C GLN A 344 -14.61 -11.87 -11.76
N VAL A 345 -15.13 -12.36 -12.87
CA VAL A 345 -14.32 -12.95 -13.97
C VAL A 345 -13.41 -11.89 -14.59
N ALA A 346 -13.93 -10.69 -14.88
CA ALA A 346 -13.15 -9.59 -15.46
C ALA A 346 -12.05 -9.05 -14.53
N SER A 347 -12.17 -9.30 -13.23
CA SER A 347 -11.16 -8.94 -12.24
C SER A 347 -10.04 -9.97 -12.11
N GLN A 348 -10.15 -11.16 -12.70
CA GLN A 348 -9.16 -12.23 -12.52
C GLN A 348 -7.84 -11.90 -13.20
N LEU A 349 -6.75 -12.26 -12.55
CA LEU A 349 -5.43 -12.30 -13.16
C LEU A 349 -5.32 -13.55 -14.05
N VAL A 350 -4.96 -13.35 -15.31
CA VAL A 350 -4.78 -14.42 -16.28
C VAL A 350 -3.32 -14.47 -16.67
N ASP A 351 -2.73 -15.65 -16.53
CA ASP A 351 -1.37 -15.93 -16.98
C ASP A 351 -1.39 -16.33 -18.45
N GLU A 352 -0.65 -15.58 -19.27
CA GLU A 352 -0.50 -15.82 -20.71
C GLU A 352 0.91 -16.32 -21.01
N VAL A 353 1.02 -17.35 -21.86
CA VAL A 353 2.33 -17.79 -22.34
C VAL A 353 3.01 -16.65 -23.10
N HIS A 354 4.24 -16.33 -22.71
CA HIS A 354 5.00 -15.25 -23.28
C HIS A 354 6.25 -15.79 -23.98
N SER A 355 6.49 -15.34 -25.20
CA SER A 355 7.67 -15.75 -25.97
C SER A 355 8.93 -15.09 -25.41
N VAL A 356 10.01 -15.85 -25.38
CA VAL A 356 11.35 -15.35 -25.05
C VAL A 356 12.27 -15.54 -26.25
N VAL A 357 13.23 -14.63 -26.41
CA VAL A 357 14.28 -14.72 -27.42
C VAL A 357 15.61 -14.91 -26.70
N ALA A 358 16.43 -15.84 -27.15
CA ALA A 358 17.72 -16.14 -26.52
C ALA A 358 18.83 -16.31 -27.54
N ASP A 359 20.05 -15.98 -27.14
CA ASP A 359 21.31 -16.39 -27.80
C ASP A 359 22.16 -17.25 -26.85
N ASP A 360 23.44 -17.40 -27.13
CA ASP A 360 24.36 -18.20 -26.29
C ASP A 360 24.64 -17.56 -24.91
N ALA A 361 24.46 -16.25 -24.74
CA ALA A 361 24.87 -15.49 -23.57
C ALA A 361 23.70 -15.05 -22.69
N GLN A 362 22.53 -14.77 -23.28
CA GLN A 362 21.42 -14.14 -22.58
C GLN A 362 20.06 -14.47 -23.18
N THR A 363 19.03 -14.26 -22.40
CA THR A 363 17.63 -14.31 -22.83
C THR A 363 17.03 -12.92 -22.76
N TRP A 364 16.20 -12.55 -23.74
CA TRP A 364 15.43 -11.33 -23.74
C TRP A 364 13.96 -11.61 -23.49
N VAL A 365 13.36 -10.80 -22.64
CA VAL A 365 11.92 -10.70 -22.46
C VAL A 365 11.49 -9.34 -23.01
N GLU A 366 10.61 -9.33 -23.99
CA GLU A 366 10.08 -8.13 -24.64
C GLU A 366 8.60 -8.00 -24.37
N LEU A 367 8.14 -6.80 -24.04
CA LEU A 367 6.74 -6.56 -23.71
C LEU A 367 6.31 -5.17 -24.20
N VAL A 368 5.07 -5.05 -24.64
CA VAL A 368 4.43 -3.74 -24.84
C VAL A 368 3.61 -3.44 -23.60
N LEU A 369 3.90 -2.30 -22.98
CA LEU A 369 3.21 -1.80 -21.80
C LEU A 369 2.27 -0.67 -22.23
N PRO A 370 0.96 -0.86 -22.23
CA PRO A 370 0.01 0.23 -22.46
C PRO A 370 0.19 1.38 -21.45
N PRO A 371 -0.37 2.57 -21.72
CA PRO A 371 -0.42 3.63 -20.73
C PRO A 371 -1.07 3.17 -19.41
N GLN A 372 -0.55 3.64 -18.31
CA GLN A 372 -1.13 3.42 -16.97
C GLN A 372 -1.35 1.93 -16.64
N SER A 373 -0.34 1.10 -16.90
CA SER A 373 -0.42 -0.35 -16.79
C SER A 373 0.71 -0.93 -15.96
N LEU A 374 0.53 -2.20 -15.57
CA LEU A 374 1.59 -3.03 -15.02
C LEU A 374 1.52 -4.45 -15.55
N ALA A 375 2.66 -5.12 -15.58
CA ALA A 375 2.77 -6.50 -16.00
C ALA A 375 3.83 -7.23 -15.17
N LEU A 376 3.49 -8.42 -14.68
CA LEU A 376 4.44 -9.35 -14.07
C LEU A 376 4.76 -10.45 -15.08
N VAL A 377 6.04 -10.64 -15.36
CA VAL A 377 6.51 -11.78 -16.16
C VAL A 377 7.22 -12.76 -15.23
N ARG A 378 6.66 -13.95 -15.10
CA ARG A 378 7.24 -15.06 -14.37
C ARG A 378 8.11 -15.88 -15.33
N LEU A 379 9.31 -16.22 -14.87
CA LEU A 379 10.31 -16.94 -15.65
C LEU A 379 10.43 -18.37 -15.13
N GLU A 380 10.49 -19.32 -16.06
CA GLU A 380 10.81 -20.71 -15.79
C GLU A 380 12.24 -21.00 -16.28
N TRP A 381 13.06 -21.54 -15.41
CA TRP A 381 14.46 -21.86 -15.69
C TRP A 381 14.64 -23.36 -16.01
N SER A 382 15.63 -23.66 -16.85
CA SER A 382 16.04 -25.05 -17.19
C SER A 382 16.78 -25.74 -16.06
#